data_69b860eb34bcc3b4b8291df91e91e529
#
_entry.id   69b860eb34bcc3b4b8291df91e91e529
#
_cell.length_a   1.000
_cell.length_b   1.000
_cell.length_c   1.000
_cell.angle_alpha   90.00
_cell.angle_beta   90.00
_cell.angle_gamma   90.00
#
_symmetry.space_group_name_H-M   'P 1'
#
loop_
_entity.id
_entity.type
_entity.pdbx_description
1 polymer ?
#
loop_
_entity_poly.entity_id
_entity_poly.type
_entity_poly.pdbx_seq_one_letter_code
_entity_poly.pdbx_strand_id
1 'polypeptide(L)'
;MNAEAREVLLGPPPLRETIGDAVYRRLREAVLTGRIPMGERINELELAAAWKISRTPIRDALRRLGAEGLLQAAPGRGMVVPLLRRSDLEELYALREALEGMAARRAAERATPAFQTQLNTLIKSYGSALKQEDLGRVVIADDALHGAVAQMAQNRRLEEAIDVARLRVRQFHAKSFRLRGRAGKTFREMAKLVAAIRARDAARAETSMRDHLASVGGEIASAYGEVLGMPPL
;
A
#
# COMPACT_ATOMS: atom_id res chain seq x y z
N MET A 1 36.14 18.09 -5.37
CA MET A 1 35.18 18.69 -4.40
C MET A 1 36.03 19.39 -3.38
N ASN A 2 35.93 20.73 -3.25
CA ASN A 2 36.68 21.51 -2.28
C ASN A 2 36.17 21.29 -0.85
N ALA A 3 36.95 21.72 0.17
CA ALA A 3 36.63 21.50 1.59
C ALA A 3 35.26 22.12 1.98
N GLU A 4 34.96 23.29 1.44
CA GLU A 4 33.73 24.05 1.69
C GLU A 4 32.49 23.33 1.14
N ALA A 5 32.55 22.77 -0.08
CA ALA A 5 31.47 21.95 -0.65
C ALA A 5 31.28 20.64 0.12
N ARG A 6 32.34 20.09 0.71
CA ARG A 6 32.30 18.91 1.54
C ARG A 6 31.63 19.18 2.88
N GLU A 7 31.90 20.30 3.50
CA GLU A 7 31.29 20.73 4.77
C GLU A 7 29.77 20.98 4.60
N VAL A 8 29.37 21.66 3.52
CA VAL A 8 27.96 21.91 3.20
C VAL A 8 27.20 20.61 2.90
N LEU A 9 27.82 19.66 2.20
CA LEU A 9 27.16 18.39 1.82
C LEU A 9 27.16 17.35 2.94
N LEU A 10 28.16 17.41 3.83
CA LEU A 10 28.34 16.40 4.90
C LEU A 10 28.03 16.98 6.29
N GLY A 11 27.54 18.22 6.37
CA GLY A 11 27.00 18.80 7.59
C GLY A 11 25.77 18.00 8.09
N PRO A 12 25.40 18.11 9.38
CA PRO A 12 24.27 17.39 9.91
C PRO A 12 23.01 17.73 9.11
N PRO A 13 22.18 16.73 8.76
CA PRO A 13 20.94 16.97 8.05
C PRO A 13 20.01 17.86 8.89
N PRO A 14 19.12 18.64 8.27
CA PRO A 14 18.18 19.48 9.02
C PRO A 14 17.29 18.58 9.88
N LEU A 15 17.43 18.69 11.20
CA LEU A 15 16.73 17.87 12.21
C LEU A 15 15.25 18.24 12.35
N ARG A 16 14.75 19.24 11.61
CA ARG A 16 13.36 19.66 11.67
C ARG A 16 12.63 19.27 10.39
N GLU A 17 11.48 18.63 10.57
CA GLU A 17 10.56 18.40 9.47
C GLU A 17 10.19 19.72 8.80
N THR A 18 10.31 19.76 7.48
CA THR A 18 9.92 20.93 6.70
C THR A 18 8.39 21.01 6.55
N ILE A 19 7.88 22.23 6.31
CA ILE A 19 6.46 22.40 5.95
C ILE A 19 6.11 21.52 4.73
N GLY A 20 7.02 21.40 3.76
CA GLY A 20 6.83 20.54 2.58
C GLY A 20 6.66 19.07 2.94
N ASP A 21 7.43 18.56 3.89
CA ASP A 21 7.30 17.15 4.34
C ASP A 21 6.00 16.93 5.11
N ALA A 22 5.59 17.87 5.95
CA ALA A 22 4.30 17.79 6.66
C ALA A 22 3.11 17.80 5.68
N VAL A 23 3.14 18.68 4.67
CA VAL A 23 2.16 18.75 3.58
C VAL A 23 2.11 17.43 2.81
N TYR A 24 3.27 16.94 2.38
CA TYR A 24 3.39 15.69 1.65
C TYR A 24 2.80 14.52 2.45
N ARG A 25 3.18 14.34 3.71
CA ARG A 25 2.65 13.25 4.54
C ARG A 25 1.13 13.34 4.72
N ARG A 26 0.61 14.54 4.99
CA ARG A 26 -0.82 14.76 5.16
C ARG A 26 -1.62 14.44 3.91
N LEU A 27 -1.16 14.89 2.74
CA LEU A 27 -1.80 14.60 1.46
C LEU A 27 -1.68 13.12 1.11
N ARG A 28 -0.50 12.52 1.29
CA ARG A 28 -0.26 11.10 1.06
C ARG A 28 -1.20 10.24 1.87
N GLU A 29 -1.31 10.50 3.16
CA GLU A 29 -2.24 9.79 4.04
C GLU A 29 -3.69 9.96 3.59
N ALA A 30 -4.11 11.18 3.24
CA ALA A 30 -5.47 11.46 2.80
C ALA A 30 -5.82 10.74 1.48
N VAL A 31 -4.87 10.63 0.54
CA VAL A 31 -5.04 9.84 -0.69
C VAL A 31 -5.11 8.35 -0.36
N LEU A 32 -4.16 7.82 0.42
CA LEU A 32 -4.08 6.38 0.71
C LEU A 32 -5.26 5.84 1.52
N THR A 33 -5.84 6.67 2.39
CA THR A 33 -7.02 6.32 3.19
C THR A 33 -8.33 6.56 2.47
N GLY A 34 -8.30 7.15 1.26
CA GLY A 34 -9.49 7.49 0.49
C GLY A 34 -10.26 8.71 1.04
N ARG A 35 -9.67 9.48 1.98
CA ARG A 35 -10.22 10.78 2.40
C ARG A 35 -10.23 11.78 1.23
N ILE A 36 -9.25 11.67 0.33
CA ILE A 36 -9.31 12.24 -1.01
C ILE A 36 -9.64 11.08 -1.95
N PRO A 37 -10.86 11.02 -2.50
CA PRO A 37 -11.29 9.88 -3.31
C PRO A 37 -10.61 9.87 -4.68
N MET A 38 -10.66 8.73 -5.34
CA MET A 38 -10.22 8.59 -6.73
C MET A 38 -11.03 9.52 -7.64
N GLY A 39 -10.37 10.13 -8.62
CA GLY A 39 -10.95 11.12 -9.53
C GLY A 39 -11.00 12.54 -8.95
N GLU A 40 -10.76 12.71 -7.65
CA GLU A 40 -10.82 14.02 -6.99
C GLU A 40 -9.63 14.89 -7.39
N ARG A 41 -9.92 16.17 -7.59
CA ARG A 41 -8.94 17.19 -7.93
C ARG A 41 -8.36 17.82 -6.68
N ILE A 42 -7.05 18.01 -6.66
CA ILE A 42 -6.36 18.76 -5.61
C ILE A 42 -6.07 20.18 -6.11
N ASN A 43 -6.65 21.16 -5.43
CA ASN A 43 -6.48 22.57 -5.77
C ASN A 43 -5.42 23.23 -4.88
N GLU A 44 -4.28 23.59 -5.50
CA GLU A 44 -3.16 24.25 -4.80
C GLU A 44 -3.57 25.55 -4.11
N LEU A 45 -4.47 26.35 -4.75
CA LEU A 45 -4.87 27.67 -4.22
C LEU A 45 -5.74 27.50 -2.98
N GLU A 46 -6.68 26.58 -3.01
CA GLU A 46 -7.56 26.28 -1.86
C GLU A 46 -6.74 25.77 -0.67
N LEU A 47 -5.79 24.85 -0.91
CA LEU A 47 -4.91 24.34 0.14
C LEU A 47 -4.03 25.45 0.72
N ALA A 48 -3.45 26.32 -0.12
CA ALA A 48 -2.61 27.42 0.31
C ALA A 48 -3.39 28.40 1.20
N ALA A 49 -4.62 28.74 0.81
CA ALA A 49 -5.52 29.59 1.57
C ALA A 49 -5.94 28.93 2.90
N ALA A 50 -6.39 27.69 2.87
CA ALA A 50 -6.86 26.94 4.05
C ALA A 50 -5.75 26.72 5.09
N TRP A 51 -4.52 26.44 4.64
CA TRP A 51 -3.40 26.17 5.54
C TRP A 51 -2.56 27.40 5.86
N LYS A 52 -2.84 28.56 5.24
CA LYS A 52 -2.11 29.82 5.40
C LYS A 52 -0.61 29.68 5.15
N ILE A 53 -0.24 28.94 4.10
CA ILE A 53 1.15 28.74 3.66
C ILE A 53 1.30 29.14 2.19
N SER A 54 2.55 29.31 1.75
CA SER A 54 2.83 29.58 0.35
C SER A 54 2.53 28.36 -0.54
N ARG A 55 2.36 28.57 -1.84
CA ARG A 55 2.09 27.50 -2.81
C ARG A 55 3.26 26.55 -3.03
N THR A 56 4.48 27.01 -2.81
CA THR A 56 5.70 26.24 -3.09
C THR A 56 5.75 24.89 -2.39
N PRO A 57 5.61 24.78 -1.04
CA PRO A 57 5.63 23.49 -0.36
C PRO A 57 4.48 22.56 -0.78
N ILE A 58 3.32 23.12 -1.17
CA ILE A 58 2.19 22.34 -1.68
C ILE A 58 2.54 21.74 -3.04
N ARG A 59 3.05 22.56 -3.97
CA ARG A 59 3.44 22.11 -5.31
C ARG A 59 4.53 21.05 -5.27
N ASP A 60 5.50 21.21 -4.39
CA ASP A 60 6.57 20.21 -4.20
C ASP A 60 6.00 18.89 -3.67
N ALA A 61 5.08 18.94 -2.71
CA ALA A 61 4.40 17.76 -2.21
C ALA A 61 3.58 17.06 -3.30
N LEU A 62 2.81 17.82 -4.09
CA LEU A 62 2.01 17.26 -5.19
C LEU A 62 2.90 16.64 -6.27
N ARG A 63 4.04 17.23 -6.60
CA ARG A 63 5.01 16.67 -7.54
C ARG A 63 5.61 15.35 -7.02
N ARG A 64 5.94 15.26 -5.74
CA ARG A 64 6.42 14.03 -5.10
C ARG A 64 5.35 12.93 -5.18
N LEU A 65 4.09 13.25 -4.85
CA LEU A 65 2.97 12.32 -4.97
C LEU A 65 2.72 11.89 -6.42
N GLY A 66 2.95 12.79 -7.39
CA GLY A 66 2.91 12.45 -8.81
C GLY A 66 4.00 11.46 -9.21
N ALA A 67 5.23 11.65 -8.70
CA ALA A 67 6.33 10.71 -8.95
C ALA A 67 6.07 9.30 -8.35
N GLU A 68 5.32 9.22 -7.23
CA GLU A 68 4.87 7.97 -6.64
C GLU A 68 3.66 7.35 -7.39
N GLY A 69 3.07 8.07 -8.36
CA GLY A 69 1.87 7.64 -9.08
C GLY A 69 0.58 7.72 -8.25
N LEU A 70 0.61 8.38 -7.10
CA LEU A 70 -0.57 8.66 -6.27
C LEU A 70 -1.41 9.81 -6.82
N LEU A 71 -0.81 10.68 -7.60
CA LEU A 71 -1.47 11.74 -8.35
C LEU A 71 -1.04 11.69 -9.81
N GLN A 72 -1.88 12.22 -10.68
CA GLN A 72 -1.54 12.42 -12.09
C GLN A 72 -1.93 13.82 -12.54
N ALA A 73 -1.18 14.36 -13.50
CA ALA A 73 -1.56 15.61 -14.14
C ALA A 73 -2.76 15.37 -15.06
N ALA A 74 -3.79 16.20 -14.95
CA ALA A 74 -4.95 16.18 -15.84
C ALA A 74 -5.04 17.51 -16.60
N PRO A 75 -5.13 17.50 -17.94
CA PRO A 75 -5.21 18.73 -18.73
C PRO A 75 -6.32 19.65 -18.25
N GLY A 76 -6.00 20.91 -17.97
CA GLY A 76 -6.94 21.91 -17.47
C GLY A 76 -7.46 21.69 -16.06
N ARG A 77 -7.07 20.61 -15.38
CA ARG A 77 -7.57 20.22 -14.06
C ARG A 77 -6.51 20.20 -12.95
N GLY A 78 -5.22 20.36 -13.28
CA GLY A 78 -4.12 20.27 -12.31
C GLY A 78 -3.82 18.83 -11.91
N MET A 79 -3.58 18.58 -10.62
CA MET A 79 -3.30 17.24 -10.09
C MET A 79 -4.59 16.58 -9.61
N VAL A 80 -4.79 15.31 -9.99
CA VAL A 80 -5.95 14.50 -9.61
C VAL A 80 -5.50 13.15 -9.06
N VAL A 81 -6.28 12.55 -8.17
CA VAL A 81 -6.08 11.17 -7.73
C VAL A 81 -6.48 10.26 -8.90
N PRO A 82 -5.60 9.36 -9.41
CA PRO A 82 -5.93 8.51 -10.54
C PRO A 82 -7.19 7.66 -10.29
N LEU A 83 -8.05 7.59 -11.28
CA LEU A 83 -9.14 6.63 -11.31
C LEU A 83 -8.65 5.40 -12.10
N LEU A 84 -8.30 4.35 -11.39
CA LEU A 84 -7.89 3.10 -12.02
C LEU A 84 -9.11 2.44 -12.68
N ARG A 85 -8.96 2.02 -13.92
CA ARG A 85 -9.96 1.22 -14.62
C ARG A 85 -9.91 -0.23 -14.11
N ARG A 86 -10.96 -1.00 -14.39
CA ARG A 86 -10.99 -2.42 -14.06
C ARG A 86 -9.78 -3.18 -14.63
N SER A 87 -9.41 -2.92 -15.89
CA SER A 87 -8.23 -3.51 -16.53
C SER A 87 -6.93 -3.17 -15.80
N ASP A 88 -6.80 -1.92 -15.33
CA ASP A 88 -5.61 -1.49 -14.59
C ASP A 88 -5.47 -2.26 -13.26
N LEU A 89 -6.60 -2.59 -12.62
CA LEU A 89 -6.60 -3.42 -11.41
C LEU A 89 -6.20 -4.87 -11.72
N GLU A 90 -6.76 -5.46 -12.77
CA GLU A 90 -6.42 -6.82 -13.20
C GLU A 90 -4.91 -6.94 -13.50
N GLU A 91 -4.33 -5.97 -14.22
CA GLU A 91 -2.89 -5.92 -14.50
C GLU A 91 -2.04 -5.75 -13.23
N LEU A 92 -2.47 -4.85 -12.31
CA LEU A 92 -1.75 -4.62 -11.05
C LEU A 92 -1.80 -5.83 -10.12
N TYR A 93 -2.93 -6.55 -10.06
CA TYR A 93 -3.01 -7.77 -9.25
C TYR A 93 -2.20 -8.90 -9.85
N ALA A 94 -2.16 -9.07 -11.18
CA ALA A 94 -1.28 -10.04 -11.86
C ALA A 94 0.22 -9.75 -11.56
N LEU A 95 0.61 -8.47 -11.58
CA LEU A 95 1.95 -8.06 -11.19
C LEU A 95 2.25 -8.39 -9.72
N ARG A 96 1.32 -8.10 -8.81
CA ARG A 96 1.45 -8.43 -7.39
C ARG A 96 1.57 -9.94 -7.15
N GLU A 97 0.80 -10.76 -7.85
CA GLU A 97 0.91 -12.21 -7.79
C GLU A 97 2.34 -12.69 -8.10
N ALA A 98 2.96 -12.16 -9.13
CA ALA A 98 4.33 -12.50 -9.49
C ALA A 98 5.34 -12.05 -8.43
N LEU A 99 5.25 -10.80 -7.98
CA LEU A 99 6.21 -10.21 -7.04
C LEU A 99 6.03 -10.75 -5.62
N GLU A 100 4.81 -10.74 -5.08
CA GLU A 100 4.55 -11.15 -3.70
C GLU A 100 4.58 -12.67 -3.55
N GLY A 101 4.23 -13.44 -4.59
CA GLY A 101 4.44 -14.88 -4.64
C GLY A 101 5.92 -15.24 -4.50
N MET A 102 6.80 -14.57 -5.27
CA MET A 102 8.25 -14.73 -5.13
C MET A 102 8.74 -14.33 -3.74
N ALA A 103 8.21 -13.24 -3.17
CA ALA A 103 8.56 -12.81 -1.82
C ALA A 103 8.17 -13.85 -0.77
N ALA A 104 6.98 -14.43 -0.87
CA ALA A 104 6.50 -15.49 0.04
C ALA A 104 7.38 -16.75 -0.02
N ARG A 105 7.77 -17.17 -1.23
CA ARG A 105 8.74 -18.26 -1.43
C ARG A 105 10.03 -17.99 -0.69
N ARG A 106 10.65 -16.83 -0.93
CA ARG A 106 11.93 -16.46 -0.29
C ARG A 106 11.80 -16.28 1.22
N ALA A 107 10.66 -15.76 1.69
CA ALA A 107 10.37 -15.65 3.12
C ALA A 107 10.33 -17.03 3.80
N ALA A 108 9.75 -18.04 3.16
CA ALA A 108 9.72 -19.40 3.68
C ALA A 108 11.14 -20.04 3.69
N GLU A 109 11.92 -19.85 2.62
CA GLU A 109 13.32 -20.33 2.54
C GLU A 109 14.20 -19.74 3.65
N ARG A 110 13.94 -18.47 4.05
CA ARG A 110 14.73 -17.68 5.01
C ARG A 110 14.11 -17.55 6.38
N ALA A 111 12.99 -18.22 6.64
CA ALA A 111 12.27 -18.09 7.91
C ALA A 111 13.14 -18.37 9.12
N THR A 112 13.35 -17.37 9.97
CA THR A 112 14.02 -17.48 11.27
C THR A 112 13.01 -17.70 12.39
N PRO A 113 13.41 -18.23 13.57
CA PRO A 113 12.50 -18.32 14.72
C PRO A 113 11.88 -16.96 15.12
N ALA A 114 12.67 -15.89 15.07
CA ALA A 114 12.20 -14.53 15.37
C ALA A 114 11.12 -14.09 14.39
N PHE A 115 11.32 -14.33 13.08
CA PHE A 115 10.33 -14.00 12.05
C PHE A 115 9.05 -14.83 12.19
N GLN A 116 9.17 -16.12 12.51
CA GLN A 116 8.01 -16.96 12.77
C GLN A 116 7.20 -16.44 13.98
N THR A 117 7.86 -15.94 15.03
CA THR A 117 7.22 -15.30 16.17
C THR A 117 6.49 -14.01 15.74
N GLN A 118 7.14 -13.19 14.91
CA GLN A 118 6.53 -11.98 14.35
C GLN A 118 5.26 -12.31 13.55
N LEU A 119 5.32 -13.28 12.64
CA LEU A 119 4.16 -13.71 11.85
C LEU A 119 3.01 -14.22 12.74
N ASN A 120 3.34 -14.97 13.81
CA ASN A 120 2.33 -15.43 14.77
C ASN A 120 1.64 -14.26 15.49
N THR A 121 2.39 -13.22 15.84
CA THR A 121 1.84 -12.01 16.47
C THR A 121 0.93 -11.28 15.50
N LEU A 122 1.36 -11.10 14.27
CA LEU A 122 0.59 -10.40 13.23
C LEU A 122 -0.72 -11.14 12.88
N ILE A 123 -0.68 -12.45 12.69
CA ILE A 123 -1.90 -13.22 12.35
C ILE A 123 -2.87 -13.27 13.53
N LYS A 124 -2.39 -13.31 14.78
CA LYS A 124 -3.24 -13.20 15.99
C LYS A 124 -3.90 -11.83 16.09
N SER A 125 -3.15 -10.76 15.83
CA SER A 125 -3.68 -9.39 15.81
C SER A 125 -4.77 -9.24 14.73
N TYR A 126 -4.55 -9.81 13.55
CA TYR A 126 -5.54 -9.85 12.48
C TYR A 126 -6.83 -10.57 12.94
N GLY A 127 -6.71 -11.76 13.50
CA GLY A 127 -7.86 -12.53 14.01
C GLY A 127 -8.60 -11.81 15.14
N SER A 128 -7.90 -11.05 15.99
CA SER A 128 -8.51 -10.20 17.02
C SER A 128 -9.31 -9.04 16.41
N ALA A 129 -8.73 -8.33 15.46
CA ALA A 129 -9.40 -7.25 14.74
C ALA A 129 -10.67 -7.73 14.02
N LEU A 130 -10.60 -8.92 13.39
CA LEU A 130 -11.73 -9.54 12.72
C LEU A 130 -12.87 -9.87 13.70
N LYS A 131 -12.55 -10.42 14.87
CA LYS A 131 -13.55 -10.73 15.91
C LYS A 131 -14.21 -9.48 16.49
N GLN A 132 -13.51 -8.35 16.50
CA GLN A 132 -14.03 -7.06 16.96
C GLN A 132 -14.76 -6.30 15.85
N GLU A 133 -14.85 -6.87 14.64
CA GLU A 133 -15.43 -6.23 13.45
C GLU A 133 -14.79 -4.86 13.11
N ASP A 134 -13.55 -4.63 13.56
CA ASP A 134 -12.80 -3.41 13.31
C ASP A 134 -12.07 -3.50 11.95
N LEU A 135 -12.78 -3.10 10.89
CA LEU A 135 -12.24 -3.12 9.53
C LEU A 135 -10.98 -2.24 9.37
N GLY A 136 -10.86 -1.17 10.14
CA GLY A 136 -9.64 -0.34 10.10
C GLY A 136 -8.42 -1.12 10.57
N ARG A 137 -8.54 -1.82 11.71
CA ARG A 137 -7.48 -2.70 12.22
C ARG A 137 -7.25 -3.93 11.34
N VAL A 138 -8.30 -4.45 10.70
CA VAL A 138 -8.16 -5.54 9.71
C VAL A 138 -7.25 -5.11 8.57
N VAL A 139 -7.48 -3.94 7.96
CA VAL A 139 -6.63 -3.39 6.88
C VAL A 139 -5.19 -3.20 7.35
N ILE A 140 -4.98 -2.66 8.55
CA ILE A 140 -3.63 -2.45 9.11
C ILE A 140 -2.91 -3.79 9.32
N ALA A 141 -3.60 -4.80 9.85
CA ALA A 141 -3.02 -6.11 10.11
C ALA A 141 -2.68 -6.85 8.80
N ASP A 142 -3.52 -6.74 7.80
CA ASP A 142 -3.28 -7.28 6.46
C ASP A 142 -2.05 -6.64 5.80
N ASP A 143 -2.01 -5.30 5.79
CA ASP A 143 -0.85 -4.54 5.29
C ASP A 143 0.45 -4.94 6.02
N ALA A 144 0.41 -5.14 7.32
CA ALA A 144 1.57 -5.52 8.13
C ALA A 144 2.07 -6.94 7.80
N LEU A 145 1.16 -7.90 7.56
CA LEU A 145 1.53 -9.26 7.14
C LEU A 145 2.23 -9.26 5.77
N HIS A 146 1.66 -8.59 4.78
CA HIS A 146 2.27 -8.47 3.46
C HIS A 146 3.65 -7.79 3.53
N GLY A 147 3.77 -6.70 4.31
CA GLY A 147 5.03 -6.00 4.51
C GLY A 147 6.10 -6.89 5.18
N ALA A 148 5.74 -7.64 6.22
CA ALA A 148 6.65 -8.57 6.90
C ALA A 148 7.16 -9.67 5.95
N VAL A 149 6.29 -10.22 5.10
CA VAL A 149 6.67 -11.23 4.10
C VAL A 149 7.62 -10.63 3.05
N ALA A 150 7.33 -9.43 2.53
CA ALA A 150 8.19 -8.75 1.57
C ALA A 150 9.59 -8.46 2.15
N GLN A 151 9.65 -7.96 3.40
CA GLN A 151 10.90 -7.67 4.08
C GLN A 151 11.74 -8.93 4.34
N MET A 152 11.10 -10.05 4.76
CA MET A 152 11.80 -11.33 4.98
C MET A 152 12.37 -11.95 3.70
N ALA A 153 11.85 -11.59 2.54
CA ALA A 153 12.45 -12.01 1.26
C ALA A 153 13.91 -11.55 1.12
N GLN A 154 14.35 -10.56 1.91
CA GLN A 154 15.71 -9.99 1.91
C GLN A 154 16.18 -9.65 0.49
N ASN A 155 15.31 -9.00 -0.26
CA ASN A 155 15.58 -8.51 -1.60
C ASN A 155 15.00 -7.11 -1.73
N ARG A 156 15.84 -6.11 -1.49
CA ARG A 156 15.45 -4.70 -1.50
C ARG A 156 14.74 -4.27 -2.80
N ARG A 157 15.18 -4.76 -3.94
CA ARG A 157 14.55 -4.43 -5.23
C ARG A 157 13.15 -5.02 -5.38
N LEU A 158 12.97 -6.23 -4.88
CA LEU A 158 11.66 -6.88 -4.85
C LEU A 158 10.72 -6.14 -3.90
N GLU A 159 11.19 -5.77 -2.72
CA GLU A 159 10.43 -4.99 -1.72
C GLU A 159 9.99 -3.63 -2.29
N GLU A 160 10.91 -2.85 -2.88
CA GLU A 160 10.62 -1.58 -3.55
C GLU A 160 9.53 -1.74 -4.65
N ALA A 161 9.62 -2.79 -5.47
CA ALA A 161 8.65 -3.06 -6.52
C ALA A 161 7.26 -3.45 -5.96
N ILE A 162 7.22 -4.26 -4.90
CA ILE A 162 6.00 -4.64 -4.19
C ILE A 162 5.33 -3.39 -3.60
N ASP A 163 6.08 -2.53 -2.94
CA ASP A 163 5.55 -1.31 -2.31
C ASP A 163 4.87 -0.40 -3.34
N VAL A 164 5.51 -0.21 -4.50
CA VAL A 164 4.93 0.59 -5.61
C VAL A 164 3.62 -0.03 -6.12
N ALA A 165 3.59 -1.35 -6.33
CA ALA A 165 2.41 -2.03 -6.84
C ALA A 165 1.26 -1.99 -5.82
N ARG A 166 1.54 -2.25 -4.53
CA ARG A 166 0.57 -2.19 -3.43
C ARG A 166 0.00 -0.79 -3.23
N LEU A 167 0.84 0.23 -3.32
CA LEU A 167 0.45 1.62 -3.14
C LEU A 167 -0.68 2.02 -4.10
N ARG A 168 -0.60 1.59 -5.36
CA ARG A 168 -1.58 1.92 -6.40
C ARG A 168 -2.97 1.31 -6.16
N VAL A 169 -3.04 0.12 -5.59
CA VAL A 169 -4.32 -0.56 -5.33
C VAL A 169 -4.87 -0.33 -3.93
N ARG A 170 -4.15 0.40 -3.08
CA ARG A 170 -4.44 0.49 -1.64
C ARG A 170 -5.86 0.96 -1.32
N GLN A 171 -6.38 1.96 -2.03
CA GLN A 171 -7.75 2.44 -1.82
C GLN A 171 -8.78 1.37 -2.16
N PHE A 172 -8.59 0.63 -3.26
CA PHE A 172 -9.46 -0.48 -3.64
C PHE A 172 -9.38 -1.60 -2.64
N HIS A 173 -8.18 -1.97 -2.23
CA HIS A 173 -7.96 -3.04 -1.27
C HIS A 173 -8.64 -2.74 0.07
N ALA A 174 -8.44 -1.54 0.62
CA ALA A 174 -9.10 -1.13 1.87
C ALA A 174 -10.64 -1.15 1.76
N LYS A 175 -11.20 -0.72 0.63
CA LYS A 175 -12.64 -0.75 0.39
C LYS A 175 -13.17 -2.18 0.20
N SER A 176 -12.38 -3.10 -0.37
CA SER A 176 -12.78 -4.49 -0.61
C SER A 176 -13.14 -5.24 0.67
N PHE A 177 -12.57 -4.87 1.81
CA PHE A 177 -12.92 -5.47 3.10
C PHE A 177 -14.38 -5.20 3.54
N ARG A 178 -15.07 -4.24 2.90
CA ARG A 178 -16.50 -4.01 3.11
C ARG A 178 -17.38 -4.99 2.34
N LEU A 179 -16.84 -5.68 1.33
CA LEU A 179 -17.55 -6.73 0.63
C LEU A 179 -17.89 -7.88 1.60
N ARG A 180 -19.11 -8.40 1.49
CA ARG A 180 -19.62 -9.42 2.40
C ARG A 180 -18.69 -10.64 2.48
N GLY A 181 -18.24 -10.95 3.67
CA GLY A 181 -17.40 -12.11 3.94
C GLY A 181 -15.94 -11.99 3.52
N ARG A 182 -15.54 -10.88 2.83
CA ARG A 182 -14.16 -10.71 2.30
C ARG A 182 -13.11 -10.75 3.41
N ALA A 183 -13.32 -10.00 4.49
CA ALA A 183 -12.37 -9.94 5.61
C ALA A 183 -12.08 -11.34 6.21
N GLY A 184 -13.12 -12.14 6.43
CA GLY A 184 -12.96 -13.50 6.94
C GLY A 184 -12.31 -14.45 5.93
N LYS A 185 -12.57 -14.29 4.63
CA LYS A 185 -11.91 -15.06 3.58
C LYS A 185 -10.42 -14.73 3.50
N THR A 186 -10.07 -13.45 3.47
CA THR A 186 -8.67 -12.97 3.48
C THR A 186 -7.91 -13.51 4.68
N PHE A 187 -8.49 -13.43 5.88
CA PHE A 187 -7.86 -13.98 7.09
C PHE A 187 -7.51 -15.46 6.93
N ARG A 188 -8.44 -16.28 6.40
CA ARG A 188 -8.18 -17.72 6.17
C ARG A 188 -7.07 -17.97 5.15
N GLU A 189 -7.04 -17.17 4.08
CA GLU A 189 -6.01 -17.22 3.04
C GLU A 189 -4.63 -16.86 3.63
N MET A 190 -4.54 -15.76 4.38
CA MET A 190 -3.30 -15.34 5.04
C MET A 190 -2.85 -16.31 6.13
N ALA A 191 -3.76 -16.96 6.85
CA ALA A 191 -3.42 -18.00 7.82
C ALA A 191 -2.78 -19.23 7.14
N LYS A 192 -3.24 -19.62 5.93
CA LYS A 192 -2.61 -20.69 5.14
C LYS A 192 -1.19 -20.31 4.71
N LEU A 193 -1.00 -19.07 4.25
CA LEU A 193 0.32 -18.54 3.89
C LEU A 193 1.28 -18.57 5.09
N VAL A 194 0.86 -18.05 6.24
CA VAL A 194 1.66 -18.06 7.48
C VAL A 194 2.03 -19.50 7.88
N ALA A 195 1.09 -20.44 7.77
CA ALA A 195 1.37 -21.85 8.05
C ALA A 195 2.42 -22.45 7.11
N ALA A 196 2.36 -22.14 5.80
CA ALA A 196 3.34 -22.58 4.81
C ALA A 196 4.74 -22.00 5.09
N ILE A 197 4.84 -20.70 5.40
CA ILE A 197 6.11 -20.05 5.74
C ILE A 197 6.72 -20.68 7.01
N ARG A 198 5.90 -20.96 8.03
CA ARG A 198 6.34 -21.61 9.27
C ARG A 198 6.86 -23.02 9.04
N ALA A 199 6.24 -23.77 8.13
CA ALA A 199 6.69 -25.09 7.71
C ALA A 199 7.92 -25.05 6.82
N ARG A 200 8.40 -23.85 6.42
CA ARG A 200 9.45 -23.63 5.43
C ARG A 200 9.13 -24.26 4.07
N ASP A 201 7.86 -24.42 3.77
CA ASP A 201 7.39 -24.93 2.48
C ASP A 201 7.31 -23.77 1.47
N ALA A 202 8.42 -23.55 0.77
CA ALA A 202 8.58 -22.42 -0.15
C ALA A 202 7.58 -22.47 -1.32
N ALA A 203 7.32 -23.66 -1.87
CA ALA A 203 6.38 -23.82 -2.98
C ALA A 203 4.94 -23.52 -2.54
N ARG A 204 4.54 -24.05 -1.39
CA ARG A 204 3.20 -23.80 -0.83
C ARG A 204 3.03 -22.34 -0.40
N ALA A 205 4.07 -21.69 0.13
CA ALA A 205 4.04 -20.28 0.48
C ALA A 205 3.81 -19.40 -0.76
N GLU A 206 4.54 -19.66 -1.85
CA GLU A 206 4.35 -18.97 -3.14
C GLU A 206 2.92 -19.15 -3.66
N THR A 207 2.46 -20.40 -3.77
CA THR A 207 1.10 -20.70 -4.26
C THR A 207 0.03 -20.04 -3.38
N SER A 208 0.16 -20.12 -2.04
CA SER A 208 -0.81 -19.51 -1.13
C SER A 208 -0.91 -17.99 -1.28
N MET A 209 0.20 -17.30 -1.53
CA MET A 209 0.20 -15.85 -1.79
C MET A 209 -0.42 -15.53 -3.15
N ARG A 210 -0.08 -16.27 -4.20
CA ARG A 210 -0.66 -16.10 -5.54
C ARG A 210 -2.18 -16.32 -5.52
N ASP A 211 -2.64 -17.42 -4.94
CA ASP A 211 -4.08 -17.73 -4.83
C ASP A 211 -4.82 -16.65 -4.06
N HIS A 212 -4.21 -16.14 -2.97
CA HIS A 212 -4.77 -15.02 -2.22
C HIS A 212 -4.96 -13.79 -3.11
N LEU A 213 -3.91 -13.38 -3.83
CA LEU A 213 -3.95 -12.17 -4.66
C LEU A 213 -4.88 -12.31 -5.86
N ALA A 214 -4.89 -13.48 -6.51
CA ALA A 214 -5.86 -13.80 -7.57
C ALA A 214 -7.30 -13.72 -7.06
N SER A 215 -7.56 -14.27 -5.86
CA SER A 215 -8.86 -14.21 -5.19
C SER A 215 -9.30 -12.76 -4.90
N VAL A 216 -8.40 -11.94 -4.33
CA VAL A 216 -8.67 -10.52 -4.05
C VAL A 216 -8.91 -9.73 -5.33
N GLY A 217 -8.01 -9.87 -6.30
CA GLY A 217 -8.09 -9.16 -7.58
C GLY A 217 -9.37 -9.46 -8.35
N GLY A 218 -9.74 -10.75 -8.43
CA GLY A 218 -10.96 -11.21 -9.08
C GLY A 218 -12.23 -10.68 -8.41
N GLU A 219 -12.29 -10.67 -7.08
CA GLU A 219 -13.43 -10.12 -6.34
C GLU A 219 -13.55 -8.61 -6.49
N ILE A 220 -12.42 -7.87 -6.40
CA ILE A 220 -12.42 -6.42 -6.62
C ILE A 220 -12.83 -6.07 -8.04
N ALA A 221 -12.32 -6.80 -9.04
CA ALA A 221 -12.69 -6.59 -10.44
C ALA A 221 -14.18 -6.89 -10.70
N SER A 222 -14.72 -7.91 -10.07
CA SER A 222 -16.14 -8.27 -10.17
C SER A 222 -17.06 -7.27 -9.47
N ALA A 223 -16.63 -6.72 -8.33
CA ALA A 223 -17.36 -5.72 -7.55
C ALA A 223 -16.88 -4.29 -7.84
N TYR A 224 -16.29 -4.04 -9.00
CA TYR A 224 -15.61 -2.77 -9.31
C TYR A 224 -16.50 -1.54 -9.06
N GLY A 225 -17.75 -1.55 -9.53
CA GLY A 225 -18.72 -0.47 -9.30
C GLY A 225 -19.03 -0.28 -7.82
N GLU A 226 -19.31 -1.37 -7.09
CA GLU A 226 -19.61 -1.35 -5.65
C GLU A 226 -18.42 -0.81 -4.84
N VAL A 227 -17.21 -1.26 -5.15
CA VAL A 227 -15.97 -0.80 -4.48
C VAL A 227 -15.71 0.68 -4.71
N LEU A 228 -16.06 1.21 -5.88
CA LEU A 228 -16.00 2.65 -6.15
C LEU A 228 -17.14 3.45 -5.50
N GLY A 229 -18.21 2.78 -5.06
CA GLY A 229 -19.44 3.44 -4.59
C GLY A 229 -20.31 3.95 -5.75
N MET A 230 -20.16 3.36 -6.94
CA MET A 230 -21.03 3.63 -8.08
C MET A 230 -22.33 2.81 -7.93
N PRO A 231 -23.49 3.33 -8.39
CA PRO A 231 -24.71 2.53 -8.42
C PRO A 231 -24.51 1.29 -9.31
N PRO A 232 -25.17 0.16 -9.03
CA PRO A 232 -25.14 -0.99 -9.94
C PRO A 232 -25.66 -0.56 -11.32
N LEU A 233 -25.00 -1.07 -12.37
CA LEU A 233 -25.41 -0.87 -13.76
C LEU A 233 -26.75 -1.51 -14.02
#